data_b2128314958a67239525f40bf325fb28
#
_entry.id   b2128314958a67239525f40bf325fb28
#
_cell.length_a   1.000
_cell.length_b   1.000
_cell.length_c   1.000
_cell.angle_alpha   90.00
_cell.angle_beta   90.00
_cell.angle_gamma   90.00
#
_symmetry.space_group_name_H-M   'P 1'
#
loop_
_entity.id
_entity.type
_entity.pdbx_description
1 polymer ?
#
loop_
_entity_poly.entity_id
_entity_poly.type
_entity_poly.pdbx_seq_one_letter_code
_entity_poly.pdbx_strand_id
1 'polypeptide(L)'
;MCIRDRVYLDGLQYQNLKLTFQDGKITDYTCTNFEDEAQNKKYIYDNVLKNHETLPLGEFAIGTNTTAYVAAKKFNIEDKMPILIAEKTGPHFAVGDTCYSWSEEIRVYNPNGKEIVAKDNSCSLLRKEDVSKAYFNCHTDITVPYKELEEISVVTNEGKDIILLENGRFVLPGTEVLNEPLDEAGF
;
A
#
# COMPACT_ATOMS: atom_id res chain seq x y z
N MET A 1 -0.98 1.47 10.64
CA MET A 1 -1.51 0.35 9.82
C MET A 1 -1.40 -0.94 10.61
N CYS A 2 -2.42 -1.75 10.62
CA CYS A 2 -2.40 -3.08 11.26
C CYS A 2 -3.18 -4.06 10.38
N ILE A 3 -2.54 -5.11 9.91
CA ILE A 3 -3.18 -6.19 9.14
C ILE A 3 -3.22 -7.41 10.05
N ARG A 4 -4.42 -7.84 10.45
CA ARG A 4 -4.64 -8.94 11.40
C ARG A 4 -4.54 -10.32 10.77
N ASP A 5 -4.76 -10.40 9.47
CA ASP A 5 -4.61 -11.64 8.71
C ASP A 5 -3.16 -11.81 8.21
N ARG A 6 -2.94 -12.83 7.42
CA ARG A 6 -1.67 -13.09 6.76
C ARG A 6 -1.52 -12.13 5.58
N VAL A 7 -0.36 -11.50 5.49
CA VAL A 7 0.04 -10.73 4.31
C VAL A 7 1.35 -11.30 3.77
N TYR A 8 1.48 -11.31 2.45
CA TYR A 8 2.68 -11.77 1.76
C TYR A 8 3.38 -10.57 1.13
N LEU A 9 4.64 -10.35 1.51
CA LEU A 9 5.50 -9.31 0.97
C LEU A 9 6.77 -9.97 0.46
N ASP A 10 7.10 -9.77 -0.80
CA ASP A 10 8.28 -10.39 -1.45
C ASP A 10 8.36 -11.93 -1.24
N GLY A 11 7.20 -12.61 -1.25
CA GLY A 11 7.11 -14.05 -1.00
C GLY A 11 7.26 -14.48 0.47
N LEU A 12 7.46 -13.53 1.39
CA LEU A 12 7.51 -13.78 2.83
C LEU A 12 6.17 -13.52 3.48
N GLN A 13 5.78 -14.39 4.40
CA GLN A 13 4.53 -14.29 5.14
C GLN A 13 4.72 -13.49 6.43
N TYR A 14 3.80 -12.55 6.69
CA TYR A 14 3.70 -11.82 7.95
C TYR A 14 2.35 -12.10 8.61
N GLN A 15 2.36 -12.25 9.93
CA GLN A 15 1.16 -12.45 10.75
C GLN A 15 1.00 -11.24 11.68
N ASN A 16 -0.19 -10.65 11.72
CA ASN A 16 -0.50 -9.47 12.54
C ASN A 16 0.53 -8.34 12.33
N LEU A 17 0.88 -8.07 11.08
CA LEU A 17 1.83 -6.99 10.76
C LEU A 17 1.27 -5.65 11.20
N LYS A 18 2.01 -4.93 12.04
CA LYS A 18 1.69 -3.58 12.47
C LYS A 18 2.86 -2.65 12.19
N LEU A 19 2.58 -1.56 11.50
CA LEU A 19 3.52 -0.45 11.29
C LEU A 19 2.91 0.83 11.85
N THR A 20 3.67 1.55 12.64
CA THR A 20 3.28 2.86 13.19
C THR A 20 4.03 3.94 12.46
N PHE A 21 3.29 4.94 11.97
CA PHE A 21 3.85 6.08 11.26
C PHE A 21 3.65 7.36 12.07
N GLN A 22 4.66 8.22 12.05
CA GLN A 22 4.57 9.59 12.52
C GLN A 22 5.27 10.50 11.50
N ASP A 23 4.59 11.57 11.12
CA ASP A 23 5.10 12.53 10.11
C ASP A 23 5.56 11.84 8.81
N GLY A 24 4.80 10.82 8.37
CA GLY A 24 5.04 10.06 7.15
C GLY A 24 6.21 9.08 7.20
N LYS A 25 6.80 8.81 8.39
CA LYS A 25 7.90 7.85 8.57
C LYS A 25 7.53 6.77 9.57
N ILE A 26 8.07 5.57 9.40
CA ILE A 26 7.91 4.46 10.35
C ILE A 26 8.63 4.81 11.66
N THR A 27 7.91 4.72 12.78
CA THR A 27 8.47 4.95 14.13
C THR A 27 8.45 3.69 14.99
N ASP A 28 7.58 2.73 14.69
CA ASP A 28 7.55 1.44 15.37
C ASP A 28 6.90 0.38 14.46
N TYR A 29 7.27 -0.87 14.70
CA TYR A 29 6.77 -2.00 13.93
C TYR A 29 6.82 -3.30 14.72
N THR A 30 5.86 -4.20 14.46
CA THR A 30 5.82 -5.53 15.05
C THR A 30 5.04 -6.51 14.17
N CYS A 31 5.27 -7.81 14.39
CA CYS A 31 4.47 -8.91 13.85
C CYS A 31 4.44 -10.04 14.88
N THR A 32 3.74 -11.13 14.58
CA THR A 32 3.66 -12.31 15.47
C THR A 32 4.10 -13.60 14.77
N ASN A 33 5.08 -13.51 13.90
CA ASN A 33 5.65 -14.68 13.21
C ASN A 33 6.42 -15.59 14.15
N PHE A 34 7.03 -15.02 15.17
CA PHE A 34 7.87 -15.71 16.16
C PHE A 34 7.38 -15.41 17.57
N GLU A 35 7.71 -16.29 18.54
CA GLU A 35 7.42 -16.06 19.96
C GLU A 35 8.27 -14.92 20.54
N ASP A 36 9.51 -14.77 20.03
CA ASP A 36 10.44 -13.72 20.45
C ASP A 36 10.18 -12.40 19.72
N GLU A 37 9.93 -11.34 20.48
CA GLU A 37 9.70 -9.99 19.95
C GLU A 37 10.94 -9.46 19.19
N ALA A 38 12.13 -9.73 19.65
CA ALA A 38 13.35 -9.29 18.97
C ALA A 38 13.51 -9.95 17.59
N GLN A 39 13.11 -11.20 17.46
CA GLN A 39 13.08 -11.91 16.16
C GLN A 39 12.03 -11.30 15.23
N ASN A 40 10.84 -10.97 15.75
CA ASN A 40 9.80 -10.31 14.96
C ASN A 40 10.27 -8.95 14.46
N LYS A 41 10.89 -8.13 15.31
CA LYS A 41 11.46 -6.83 14.91
C LYS A 41 12.56 -7.00 13.88
N LYS A 42 13.47 -7.94 14.10
CA LYS A 42 14.55 -8.22 13.14
C LYS A 42 14.00 -8.67 11.78
N TYR A 43 12.97 -9.50 11.78
CA TYR A 43 12.34 -9.99 10.55
C TYR A 43 11.76 -8.84 9.70
N ILE A 44 11.11 -7.87 10.35
CA ILE A 44 10.58 -6.67 9.66
C ILE A 44 11.73 -5.76 9.24
N TYR A 45 12.72 -5.53 10.09
CA TYR A 45 13.87 -4.69 9.81
C TYR A 45 14.64 -5.17 8.57
N ASP A 46 14.93 -6.47 8.49
CA ASP A 46 15.69 -7.03 7.38
C ASP A 46 14.89 -7.00 6.05
N ASN A 47 13.59 -7.29 6.11
CA ASN A 47 12.80 -7.60 4.91
C ASN A 47 11.86 -6.46 4.46
N VAL A 48 11.29 -5.69 5.37
CA VAL A 48 10.41 -4.56 5.05
C VAL A 48 11.20 -3.26 5.01
N LEU A 49 12.01 -3.01 6.04
CA LEU A 49 12.82 -1.80 6.12
C LEU A 49 14.14 -1.91 5.34
N LYS A 50 14.49 -3.10 4.83
CA LYS A 50 15.72 -3.33 4.06
C LYS A 50 16.96 -2.77 4.75
N ASN A 51 17.06 -2.96 6.08
CA ASN A 51 18.13 -2.51 6.98
C ASN A 51 18.20 -0.99 7.19
N HIS A 52 17.16 -0.24 6.88
CA HIS A 52 17.04 1.16 7.27
C HIS A 52 16.44 1.30 8.66
N GLU A 53 16.88 2.28 9.46
CA GLU A 53 16.31 2.55 10.78
C GLU A 53 14.83 2.97 10.68
N THR A 54 14.49 3.70 9.63
CA THR A 54 13.15 4.14 9.29
C THR A 54 13.00 4.28 7.79
N LEU A 55 11.78 4.17 7.29
CA LEU A 55 11.43 4.44 5.90
C LEU A 55 10.23 5.38 5.83
N PRO A 56 10.16 6.25 4.83
CA PRO A 56 8.98 7.06 4.57
C PRO A 56 7.86 6.22 3.96
N LEU A 57 6.63 6.74 4.05
CA LEU A 57 5.52 6.30 3.22
C LEU A 57 5.76 6.83 1.80
N GLY A 58 6.10 5.94 0.88
CA GLY A 58 6.43 6.27 -0.51
C GLY A 58 5.23 6.26 -1.44
N GLU A 59 4.21 5.46 -1.12
CA GLU A 59 3.01 5.33 -1.95
C GLU A 59 1.79 5.04 -1.10
N PHE A 60 0.63 5.56 -1.55
CA PHE A 60 -0.69 5.06 -1.22
C PHE A 60 -1.50 4.95 -2.50
N ALA A 61 -2.05 3.79 -2.77
CA ALA A 61 -2.88 3.56 -3.94
C ALA A 61 -4.05 2.62 -3.63
N ILE A 62 -5.06 2.63 -4.50
CA ILE A 62 -6.22 1.76 -4.40
C ILE A 62 -6.22 0.84 -5.63
N GLY A 63 -5.77 -0.40 -5.44
CA GLY A 63 -5.87 -1.43 -6.46
C GLY A 63 -7.35 -1.77 -6.70
N THR A 64 -7.72 -1.93 -7.97
CA THR A 64 -9.11 -2.15 -8.40
C THR A 64 -9.32 -3.50 -9.08
N ASN A 65 -8.31 -4.37 -9.07
CA ASN A 65 -8.40 -5.69 -9.70
C ASN A 65 -9.01 -6.73 -8.73
N THR A 66 -10.30 -6.56 -8.44
CA THR A 66 -11.08 -7.45 -7.58
C THR A 66 -11.18 -8.86 -8.14
N THR A 67 -11.17 -9.04 -9.47
CA THR A 67 -11.11 -10.35 -10.11
C THR A 67 -9.84 -11.11 -9.75
N ALA A 68 -8.67 -10.44 -9.79
CA ALA A 68 -7.42 -11.07 -9.40
C ALA A 68 -7.39 -11.38 -7.89
N TYR A 69 -7.95 -10.50 -7.05
CA TYR A 69 -8.12 -10.76 -5.63
C TYR A 69 -8.91 -12.05 -5.37
N VAL A 70 -10.09 -12.16 -5.97
CA VAL A 70 -10.95 -13.34 -5.85
C VAL A 70 -10.24 -14.60 -6.34
N ALA A 71 -9.59 -14.54 -7.50
CA ALA A 71 -8.83 -15.67 -8.05
C ALA A 71 -7.70 -16.09 -7.09
N ALA A 72 -6.95 -15.14 -6.55
CA ALA A 72 -5.87 -15.40 -5.60
C ALA A 72 -6.38 -16.13 -4.36
N LYS A 73 -7.48 -15.66 -3.78
CA LYS A 73 -8.13 -16.28 -2.61
C LYS A 73 -8.69 -17.66 -2.92
N LYS A 74 -9.44 -17.79 -4.02
CA LYS A 74 -10.11 -19.04 -4.42
C LYS A 74 -9.12 -20.18 -4.69
N PHE A 75 -7.97 -19.85 -5.28
CA PHE A 75 -6.96 -20.85 -5.66
C PHE A 75 -5.77 -20.92 -4.67
N ASN A 76 -5.77 -20.12 -3.60
CA ASN A 76 -4.68 -20.04 -2.62
C ASN A 76 -3.32 -19.79 -3.30
N ILE A 77 -3.26 -18.76 -4.16
CA ILE A 77 -2.06 -18.40 -4.92
C ILE A 77 -1.55 -16.98 -4.59
N GLU A 78 -1.98 -16.40 -3.47
CA GLU A 78 -1.58 -15.06 -3.05
C GLU A 78 -0.07 -14.90 -2.97
N ASP A 79 0.62 -15.93 -2.46
CA ASP A 79 2.08 -16.00 -2.33
C ASP A 79 2.83 -16.16 -3.67
N LYS A 80 2.11 -16.48 -4.74
CA LYS A 80 2.67 -16.76 -6.07
C LYS A 80 2.40 -15.65 -7.08
N MET A 81 1.62 -14.63 -6.68
CA MET A 81 1.29 -13.55 -7.59
C MET A 81 2.51 -12.64 -7.81
N PRO A 82 2.81 -12.28 -9.08
CA PRO A 82 3.78 -11.25 -9.36
C PRO A 82 3.39 -9.94 -8.66
N ILE A 83 4.36 -9.20 -8.14
CA ILE A 83 4.11 -7.97 -7.38
C ILE A 83 3.22 -6.99 -8.14
N LEU A 84 3.44 -6.80 -9.44
CA LEU A 84 2.62 -5.93 -10.30
C LEU A 84 1.13 -6.33 -10.39
N ILE A 85 0.79 -7.55 -10.02
CA ILE A 85 -0.61 -8.00 -9.93
C ILE A 85 -1.07 -7.92 -8.48
N ALA A 86 -0.23 -8.37 -7.53
CA ALA A 86 -0.56 -8.40 -6.11
C ALA A 86 -0.95 -7.00 -5.59
N GLU A 87 -0.19 -5.97 -5.91
CA GLU A 87 -0.47 -4.57 -5.54
C GLU A 87 -1.81 -4.06 -6.10
N LYS A 88 -2.27 -4.58 -7.24
CA LYS A 88 -3.55 -4.16 -7.85
C LYS A 88 -4.77 -4.85 -7.23
N THR A 89 -4.57 -5.81 -6.33
CA THR A 89 -5.66 -6.60 -5.72
C THR A 89 -6.32 -5.94 -4.51
N GLY A 90 -5.92 -4.74 -4.15
CA GLY A 90 -6.52 -4.00 -3.02
C GLY A 90 -5.86 -2.67 -2.77
N PRO A 91 -6.35 -1.92 -1.78
CA PRO A 91 -5.63 -0.77 -1.27
C PRO A 91 -4.26 -1.18 -0.77
N HIS A 92 -3.23 -0.42 -1.13
CA HIS A 92 -1.87 -0.72 -0.70
C HIS A 92 -1.09 0.54 -0.35
N PHE A 93 -0.08 0.32 0.49
CA PHE A 93 0.91 1.31 0.87
C PHE A 93 2.28 0.79 0.46
N ALA A 94 3.16 1.66 0.01
CA ALA A 94 4.56 1.31 -0.08
C ALA A 94 5.38 2.10 0.93
N VAL A 95 6.39 1.43 1.49
CA VAL A 95 7.41 2.07 2.33
C VAL A 95 8.73 2.10 1.58
N GLY A 96 9.46 3.20 1.72
CA GLY A 96 10.67 3.47 0.95
C GLY A 96 10.47 4.54 -0.10
N ASP A 97 11.04 4.30 -1.28
CA ASP A 97 10.98 5.26 -2.39
C ASP A 97 9.58 5.30 -3.01
N THR A 98 9.24 6.44 -3.62
CA THR A 98 8.11 6.54 -4.52
C THR A 98 8.42 5.84 -5.86
N CYS A 99 7.38 5.43 -6.59
CA CYS A 99 7.52 4.91 -7.96
C CYS A 99 7.90 5.99 -8.99
N TYR A 100 7.87 7.26 -8.60
CA TYR A 100 8.22 8.36 -9.49
C TYR A 100 9.73 8.60 -9.54
N SER A 101 10.21 8.99 -10.73
CA SER A 101 11.60 9.37 -10.97
C SER A 101 11.85 10.84 -10.57
N TRP A 102 13.07 11.31 -10.78
CA TRP A 102 13.48 12.70 -10.59
C TRP A 102 12.61 13.76 -11.28
N SER A 103 11.78 13.37 -12.23
CA SER A 103 10.94 14.22 -13.04
C SER A 103 9.50 14.29 -12.54
N GLU A 104 9.27 14.14 -11.25
CA GLU A 104 7.94 14.13 -10.62
C GLU A 104 7.09 15.38 -10.86
N GLU A 105 7.71 16.51 -11.20
CA GLU A 105 7.00 17.75 -11.56
C GLU A 105 6.59 17.79 -13.04
N ILE A 106 6.90 16.77 -13.84
CA ILE A 106 6.48 16.70 -15.24
C ILE A 106 4.98 16.37 -15.29
N ARG A 107 4.25 17.18 -16.07
CA ARG A 107 2.84 16.91 -16.35
C ARG A 107 2.71 15.68 -17.22
N VAL A 108 1.98 14.67 -16.71
CA VAL A 108 1.65 13.45 -17.43
C VAL A 108 0.14 13.43 -17.66
N TYR A 109 -0.26 12.95 -18.83
CA TYR A 109 -1.67 12.84 -19.19
C TYR A 109 -2.00 11.38 -19.47
N ASN A 110 -3.16 10.93 -18.96
CA ASN A 110 -3.67 9.62 -19.32
C ASN A 110 -4.25 9.60 -20.76
N PRO A 111 -4.59 8.41 -21.32
CA PRO A 111 -5.08 8.30 -22.69
C PRO A 111 -6.31 9.16 -23.03
N ASN A 112 -7.14 9.51 -22.06
CA ASN A 112 -8.31 10.38 -22.26
C ASN A 112 -8.01 11.86 -21.99
N GLY A 113 -6.74 12.25 -21.88
CA GLY A 113 -6.29 13.63 -21.78
C GLY A 113 -6.40 14.26 -20.40
N LYS A 114 -6.76 13.48 -19.36
CA LYS A 114 -6.76 13.98 -17.99
C LYS A 114 -5.34 14.08 -17.44
N GLU A 115 -5.00 15.22 -16.86
CA GLU A 115 -3.71 15.44 -16.23
C GLU A 115 -3.57 14.55 -14.98
N ILE A 116 -2.45 13.82 -14.91
CA ILE A 116 -2.01 13.10 -13.72
C ILE A 116 -0.94 13.96 -13.06
N VAL A 117 -1.21 14.46 -11.86
CA VAL A 117 -0.32 15.36 -11.13
C VAL A 117 0.42 14.57 -10.05
N ALA A 118 1.73 14.41 -10.21
CA ALA A 118 2.62 14.03 -9.13
C ALA A 118 3.20 15.30 -8.49
N LYS A 119 3.22 15.37 -7.17
CA LYS A 119 3.74 16.51 -6.42
C LYS A 119 4.81 16.08 -5.46
N ASP A 120 5.85 16.89 -5.38
CA ASP A 120 6.85 16.77 -4.33
C ASP A 120 6.22 16.91 -2.94
N ASN A 121 6.80 16.19 -1.98
CA ASN A 121 6.54 16.34 -0.55
C ASN A 121 7.84 16.76 0.18
N SER A 122 7.74 16.96 1.48
CA SER A 122 8.89 17.37 2.30
C SER A 122 10.07 16.38 2.26
N CYS A 123 9.80 15.08 2.06
CA CYS A 123 10.87 14.07 1.95
C CYS A 123 11.49 14.08 0.55
N SER A 124 10.71 14.09 -0.51
CA SER A 124 11.24 14.08 -1.88
C SER A 124 12.05 15.35 -2.21
N LEU A 125 11.67 16.48 -1.64
CA LEU A 125 12.41 17.75 -1.81
C LEU A 125 13.83 17.72 -1.23
N LEU A 126 14.12 16.84 -0.27
CA LEU A 126 15.48 16.69 0.31
C LEU A 126 16.51 16.26 -0.74
N ARG A 127 16.08 15.70 -1.89
CA ARG A 127 17.00 15.37 -3.00
C ARG A 127 17.74 16.59 -3.54
N LYS A 128 17.18 17.79 -3.38
CA LYS A 128 17.82 19.05 -3.80
C LYS A 128 19.02 19.41 -2.93
N GLU A 129 19.08 18.89 -1.71
CA GLU A 129 20.22 19.05 -0.80
C GLU A 129 21.17 17.86 -0.94
N ASP A 130 20.64 16.66 -0.81
CA ASP A 130 21.37 15.40 -0.87
C ASP A 130 20.42 14.28 -1.35
N VAL A 131 20.78 13.63 -2.44
CA VAL A 131 20.01 12.55 -3.05
C VAL A 131 19.76 11.41 -2.06
N SER A 132 20.74 11.08 -1.24
CA SER A 132 20.64 9.98 -0.26
C SER A 132 19.62 10.24 0.85
N LYS A 133 19.19 11.48 1.04
CA LYS A 133 18.14 11.81 2.00
C LYS A 133 16.73 11.54 1.48
N ALA A 134 16.57 11.41 0.17
CA ALA A 134 15.28 11.23 -0.48
C ALA A 134 15.12 9.85 -1.15
N TYR A 135 16.23 9.15 -1.43
CA TYR A 135 16.22 7.85 -2.09
C TYR A 135 16.87 6.79 -1.21
N PHE A 136 16.12 5.75 -0.90
CA PHE A 136 16.49 4.66 0.00
C PHE A 136 16.86 3.38 -0.76
N ASN A 137 16.67 3.39 -2.08
CA ASN A 137 16.88 2.24 -2.97
C ASN A 137 16.07 1.00 -2.55
N CYS A 138 14.88 1.25 -2.04
CA CYS A 138 13.92 0.21 -1.71
C CYS A 138 12.48 0.72 -1.86
N HIS A 139 11.57 -0.20 -2.20
CA HIS A 139 10.14 0.03 -2.31
C HIS A 139 9.45 -1.28 -1.94
N THR A 140 8.68 -1.28 -0.87
CA THR A 140 7.98 -2.47 -0.40
C THR A 140 6.50 -2.20 -0.31
N ASP A 141 5.72 -2.82 -1.21
CA ASP A 141 4.27 -2.72 -1.23
C ASP A 141 3.64 -3.62 -0.18
N ILE A 142 2.63 -3.07 0.50
CA ILE A 142 1.87 -3.76 1.53
C ILE A 142 0.39 -3.63 1.19
N THR A 143 -0.19 -4.68 0.60
CA THR A 143 -1.60 -4.69 0.19
C THR A 143 -2.48 -5.06 1.38
N VAL A 144 -3.51 -4.28 1.61
CA VAL A 144 -4.55 -4.52 2.63
C VAL A 144 -5.66 -5.36 2.00
N PRO A 145 -5.94 -6.57 2.53
CA PRO A 145 -7.05 -7.37 2.03
C PRO A 145 -8.40 -6.66 2.21
N TYR A 146 -9.31 -6.77 1.25
CA TYR A 146 -10.63 -6.12 1.36
C TYR A 146 -11.38 -6.48 2.64
N LYS A 147 -11.30 -7.74 3.10
CA LYS A 147 -11.96 -8.19 4.34
C LYS A 147 -11.41 -7.54 5.63
N GLU A 148 -10.22 -6.95 5.57
CA GLU A 148 -9.58 -6.24 6.69
C GLU A 148 -9.84 -4.72 6.63
N LEU A 149 -10.47 -4.26 5.56
CA LEU A 149 -10.70 -2.85 5.30
C LEU A 149 -12.04 -2.41 5.86
N GLU A 150 -12.02 -1.47 6.79
CA GLU A 150 -13.22 -0.84 7.34
C GLU A 150 -13.69 0.31 6.43
N GLU A 151 -12.88 1.32 6.24
CA GLU A 151 -13.22 2.50 5.45
C GLU A 151 -11.99 3.12 4.76
N ILE A 152 -12.21 3.64 3.57
CA ILE A 152 -11.34 4.66 2.93
C ILE A 152 -12.23 5.81 2.52
N SER A 153 -11.94 6.99 3.04
CA SER A 153 -12.64 8.23 2.69
C SER A 153 -11.66 9.35 2.32
N VAL A 154 -12.18 10.37 1.65
CA VAL A 154 -11.46 11.58 1.27
C VAL A 154 -12.18 12.78 1.84
N VAL A 155 -11.48 13.58 2.65
CA VAL A 155 -11.95 14.87 3.10
C VAL A 155 -11.50 15.94 2.09
N THR A 156 -12.46 16.61 1.44
CA THR A 156 -12.16 17.66 0.49
C THR A 156 -11.69 18.94 1.19
N ASN A 157 -11.09 19.86 0.45
CA ASN A 157 -10.70 21.18 0.98
C ASN A 157 -11.89 21.98 1.52
N GLU A 158 -13.10 21.66 1.10
CA GLU A 158 -14.36 22.28 1.56
C GLU A 158 -14.92 21.57 2.82
N GLY A 159 -14.21 20.57 3.34
CA GLY A 159 -14.62 19.78 4.52
C GLY A 159 -15.71 18.74 4.23
N LYS A 160 -15.95 18.40 2.95
CA LYS A 160 -16.87 17.33 2.58
C LYS A 160 -16.16 15.99 2.69
N ASP A 161 -16.77 15.06 3.39
CA ASP A 161 -16.33 13.67 3.47
C ASP A 161 -16.93 12.84 2.33
N ILE A 162 -16.09 12.10 1.62
CA ILE A 162 -16.48 11.24 0.49
C ILE A 162 -15.92 9.85 0.77
N ILE A 163 -16.80 8.90 1.06
CA ILE A 163 -16.42 7.51 1.27
C ILE A 163 -16.18 6.85 -0.09
N LEU A 164 -15.04 6.22 -0.26
CA LEU A 164 -14.64 5.49 -1.47
C LEU A 164 -14.88 3.99 -1.32
N LEU A 165 -14.45 3.44 -0.18
CA LEU A 165 -14.65 2.04 0.20
C LEU A 165 -15.18 1.99 1.63
N GLU A 166 -16.09 1.07 1.89
CA GLU A 166 -16.64 0.77 3.21
C GLU A 166 -16.83 -0.75 3.36
N ASN A 167 -16.37 -1.32 4.47
CA ASN A 167 -16.47 -2.76 4.76
C ASN A 167 -15.98 -3.65 3.59
N GLY A 168 -14.88 -3.24 2.97
CA GLY A 168 -14.27 -3.95 1.85
C GLY A 168 -14.98 -3.83 0.51
N ARG A 169 -15.94 -2.90 0.37
CA ARG A 169 -16.72 -2.65 -0.85
C ARG A 169 -16.48 -1.26 -1.41
N PHE A 170 -16.46 -1.14 -2.71
CA PHE A 170 -16.49 0.14 -3.40
C PHE A 170 -17.89 0.76 -3.29
N VAL A 171 -18.01 1.92 -2.68
CA VAL A 171 -19.29 2.62 -2.45
C VAL A 171 -19.37 3.97 -3.15
N LEU A 172 -18.28 4.43 -3.77
CA LEU A 172 -18.29 5.64 -4.58
C LEU A 172 -19.18 5.41 -5.82
N PRO A 173 -20.17 6.29 -6.11
CA PRO A 173 -21.03 6.15 -7.28
C PRO A 173 -20.22 5.98 -8.59
N GLY A 174 -20.56 4.96 -9.38
CA GLY A 174 -19.88 4.60 -10.64
C GLY A 174 -18.75 3.58 -10.47
N THR A 175 -18.51 3.08 -9.26
CA THR A 175 -17.50 2.03 -9.01
C THR A 175 -18.12 0.67 -8.67
N GLU A 176 -19.43 0.54 -8.73
CA GLU A 176 -20.20 -0.64 -8.30
C GLU A 176 -19.76 -1.92 -9.03
N VAL A 177 -19.40 -1.82 -10.31
CA VAL A 177 -18.91 -2.93 -11.13
C VAL A 177 -17.68 -3.62 -10.53
N LEU A 178 -16.89 -2.92 -9.71
CA LEU A 178 -15.72 -3.48 -9.02
C LEU A 178 -16.12 -4.46 -7.91
N ASN A 179 -17.36 -4.42 -7.45
CA ASN A 179 -17.86 -5.35 -6.44
C ASN A 179 -18.35 -6.67 -7.04
N GLU A 180 -18.71 -6.71 -8.32
CA GLU A 180 -19.27 -7.91 -8.95
C GLU A 180 -18.44 -9.18 -8.72
N PRO A 181 -17.10 -9.20 -8.94
CA PRO A 181 -16.31 -10.40 -8.66
C PRO A 181 -16.32 -10.82 -7.19
N LEU A 182 -16.39 -9.85 -6.26
CA LEU A 182 -16.45 -10.11 -4.83
C LEU A 182 -17.79 -10.77 -4.45
N ASP A 183 -18.88 -10.23 -4.98
CA ASP A 183 -20.25 -10.72 -4.72
C ASP A 183 -20.48 -12.12 -5.30
N GLU A 184 -20.03 -12.36 -6.54
CA GLU A 184 -20.11 -13.68 -7.19
C GLU A 184 -19.32 -14.76 -6.44
N ALA A 185 -18.25 -14.38 -5.78
CA ALA A 185 -17.39 -15.29 -5.01
C ALA A 185 -17.82 -15.43 -3.54
N GLY A 186 -18.77 -14.61 -3.08
CA GLY A 186 -19.26 -14.62 -1.69
C GLY A 186 -18.28 -14.04 -0.67
N PHE A 187 -17.47 -13.06 -1.11
CA PHE A 187 -16.55 -12.31 -0.24
C PHE A 187 -17.22 -11.08 0.38
#